data_d5d1b989d77da706d0906195175949d6
#
_entry.id   d5d1b989d77da706d0906195175949d6
#
_cell.length_a   1.000
_cell.length_b   1.000
_cell.length_c   1.000
_cell.angle_alpha   90.00
_cell.angle_beta   90.00
_cell.angle_gamma   90.00
#
_symmetry.space_group_name_H-M   'P 1'
#
loop_
_entity.id
_entity.type
_entity.pdbx_description
1 polymer ?
#
loop_
_entity_poly.entity_id
_entity_poly.type
_entity_poly.pdbx_seq_one_letter_code
_entity_poly.pdbx_strand_id
1 'polypeptide(L)'
;FQGGLSKNDQDNDRYSLTRYFDPDSTSQLDQYIANYSSGYNLSGRLSYSEPVSDRAQLLLNYSLSYNYSDRDKRSYELPDYLFLDSLSNTYNSGYLTHRAGPGFRYRSEKAMFVTNIDYQHATLTGDQVFPTVSRSNMSAGFDNLVYMAMLDYKFSRTNSLRTMLRSYTSNPSVSQLQDVLDVSNPLFVSQGNPSLRPVYNHMLHLRYTNTNVTKGRTFVAMLWGNARSNYIANSIERADCPGYE
;
A
#
# COMPACT_ATOMS: atom_id res chain seq x y z
N PHE A 1 -17.39 -13.83 0.20
CA PHE A 1 -17.45 -12.64 -0.65
C PHE A 1 -17.39 -11.40 0.21
N GLN A 2 -16.54 -10.43 -0.15
CA GLN A 2 -16.45 -9.15 0.52
C GLN A 2 -16.30 -8.05 -0.53
N GLY A 3 -17.04 -6.97 -0.39
CA GLY A 3 -16.96 -5.79 -1.25
C GLY A 3 -17.00 -4.51 -0.43
N GLY A 4 -16.41 -3.45 -0.93
CA GLY A 4 -16.42 -2.12 -0.32
C GLY A 4 -16.46 -1.05 -1.41
N LEU A 5 -17.15 0.04 -1.11
CA LEU A 5 -17.18 1.26 -1.93
C LEU A 5 -16.51 2.37 -1.12
N SER A 6 -15.73 3.20 -1.78
CA SER A 6 -15.13 4.38 -1.19
C SER A 6 -15.39 5.60 -2.08
N LYS A 7 -15.70 6.72 -1.44
CA LYS A 7 -15.80 8.02 -2.08
C LYS A 7 -15.19 9.05 -1.14
N ASN A 8 -14.31 9.87 -1.66
CA ASN A 8 -13.73 10.99 -0.91
C ASN A 8 -13.75 12.23 -1.81
N ASP A 9 -14.18 13.33 -1.22
CA ASP A 9 -14.30 14.65 -1.85
C ASP A 9 -13.54 15.62 -0.95
N GLN A 10 -12.54 16.29 -1.47
CA GLN A 10 -11.68 17.17 -0.69
C GLN A 10 -11.30 18.40 -1.49
N ASP A 11 -11.68 19.55 -0.97
CA ASP A 11 -11.32 20.85 -1.50
C ASP A 11 -10.23 21.48 -0.64
N ASN A 12 -9.21 22.04 -1.28
CA ASN A 12 -8.12 22.73 -0.60
C ASN A 12 -7.82 24.05 -1.29
N ASP A 13 -7.72 25.10 -0.48
CA ASP A 13 -7.15 26.38 -0.91
C ASP A 13 -5.66 26.37 -0.61
N ARG A 14 -4.86 26.76 -1.58
CA ARG A 14 -3.42 26.86 -1.45
C ARG A 14 -2.94 28.23 -1.86
N TYR A 15 -2.35 28.94 -0.91
CA TYR A 15 -1.66 30.21 -1.14
C TYR A 15 -0.16 29.97 -1.01
N SER A 16 0.62 30.47 -1.98
CA SER A 16 2.08 30.45 -1.93
C SER A 16 2.65 31.74 -2.47
N LEU A 17 3.53 32.37 -1.68
CA LEU A 17 4.30 33.55 -2.09
C LEU A 17 5.77 33.12 -2.15
N THR A 18 6.37 33.19 -3.34
CA THR A 18 7.77 32.87 -3.57
C THR A 18 8.51 34.15 -3.95
N ARG A 19 9.56 34.48 -3.20
CA ARG A 19 10.47 35.60 -3.51
C ARG A 19 11.81 35.04 -4.00
N TYR A 20 12.19 35.47 -5.20
CA TYR A 20 13.48 35.18 -5.77
C TYR A 20 14.41 36.36 -5.46
N PHE A 21 15.62 36.05 -4.99
CA PHE A 21 16.58 37.10 -4.59
C PHE A 21 17.48 37.50 -5.76
N ASP A 22 17.55 36.68 -6.81
CA ASP A 22 18.31 37.02 -7.99
C ASP A 22 17.64 36.37 -9.25
N PRO A 23 17.07 37.14 -10.17
CA PRO A 23 16.70 38.56 -10.02
C PRO A 23 15.65 38.77 -8.94
N ASP A 24 15.63 39.92 -8.27
CA ASP A 24 14.64 40.22 -7.23
C ASP A 24 13.23 40.26 -7.85
N SER A 25 12.54 39.18 -7.69
CA SER A 25 11.20 38.98 -8.22
C SER A 25 10.32 38.21 -7.25
N THR A 26 9.04 38.44 -7.29
CA THR A 26 8.08 37.72 -6.48
C THR A 26 7.11 36.99 -7.37
N SER A 27 6.87 35.73 -7.09
CA SER A 27 5.80 34.95 -7.69
C SER A 27 4.76 34.64 -6.62
N GLN A 28 3.54 35.05 -6.88
CA GLN A 28 2.38 34.77 -6.04
C GLN A 28 1.55 33.69 -6.75
N LEU A 29 1.23 32.64 -6.02
CA LEU A 29 0.38 31.57 -6.50
C LEU A 29 -0.78 31.43 -5.52
N ASP A 30 -1.97 31.74 -5.97
CA ASP A 30 -3.21 31.53 -5.22
C ASP A 30 -4.07 30.52 -5.99
N GLN A 31 -4.32 29.35 -5.36
CA GLN A 31 -4.91 28.22 -6.05
C GLN A 31 -6.06 27.61 -5.24
N TYR A 32 -7.12 27.29 -5.94
CA TYR A 32 -8.14 26.37 -5.48
C TYR A 32 -7.91 24.99 -6.12
N ILE A 33 -7.85 23.95 -5.29
CA ILE A 33 -7.59 22.57 -5.70
C ILE A 33 -8.75 21.69 -5.26
N ALA A 34 -9.53 21.22 -6.22
CA ALA A 34 -10.58 20.23 -6.02
C ALA A 34 -10.00 18.82 -6.28
N ASN A 35 -10.08 17.95 -5.27
CA ASN A 35 -9.68 16.56 -5.37
C ASN A 35 -10.90 15.66 -5.18
N TYR A 36 -11.24 14.93 -6.20
CA TYR A 36 -12.26 13.90 -6.16
C TYR A 36 -11.62 12.52 -6.24
N SER A 37 -12.00 11.60 -5.38
CA SER A 37 -11.52 10.23 -5.40
C SER A 37 -12.68 9.27 -5.15
N SER A 38 -12.87 8.33 -6.05
CA SER A 38 -13.84 7.25 -5.90
C SER A 38 -13.20 5.91 -6.19
N GLY A 39 -13.78 4.84 -5.67
CA GLY A 39 -13.25 3.52 -5.94
C GLY A 39 -14.11 2.41 -5.35
N TYR A 40 -13.82 1.20 -5.78
CA TYR A 40 -14.43 0.01 -5.22
C TYR A 40 -13.41 -1.12 -5.06
N ASN A 41 -13.68 -1.96 -4.10
CA ASN A 41 -12.92 -3.15 -3.78
C ASN A 41 -13.85 -4.36 -3.84
N LEU A 42 -13.44 -5.38 -4.56
CA LEU A 42 -14.11 -6.68 -4.61
C LEU A 42 -13.12 -7.76 -4.26
N SER A 43 -13.47 -8.64 -3.36
CA SER A 43 -12.62 -9.79 -3.03
C SER A 43 -13.43 -11.06 -2.80
N GLY A 44 -12.85 -12.17 -3.23
CA GLY A 44 -13.39 -13.51 -3.01
C GLY A 44 -12.28 -14.43 -2.54
N ARG A 45 -12.62 -15.37 -1.67
CA ARG A 45 -11.70 -16.40 -1.19
C ARG A 45 -12.38 -17.76 -1.23
N LEU A 46 -11.64 -18.75 -1.71
CA LEU A 46 -11.97 -20.15 -1.68
C LEU A 46 -10.89 -20.86 -0.86
N SER A 47 -11.32 -21.76 0.01
CA SER A 47 -10.41 -22.60 0.79
C SER A 47 -10.94 -24.01 0.82
N TYR A 48 -10.09 -24.96 0.47
CA TYR A 48 -10.35 -26.39 0.59
C TYR A 48 -9.46 -26.92 1.71
N SER A 49 -10.00 -27.79 2.56
CA SER A 49 -9.25 -28.42 3.63
C SER A 49 -9.44 -29.93 3.59
N GLU A 50 -8.32 -30.65 3.57
CA GLU A 50 -8.27 -32.11 3.58
C GLU A 50 -7.67 -32.59 4.91
N PRO A 51 -8.42 -33.36 5.71
CA PRO A 51 -7.86 -33.93 6.93
C PRO A 51 -6.88 -35.05 6.60
N VAL A 52 -5.64 -34.90 7.10
CA VAL A 52 -4.56 -35.89 6.95
C VAL A 52 -4.50 -36.80 8.19
N SER A 53 -4.91 -36.27 9.32
CA SER A 53 -5.06 -37.00 10.59
C SER A 53 -6.06 -36.28 11.50
N ASP A 54 -6.37 -36.86 12.65
CA ASP A 54 -7.25 -36.25 13.67
C ASP A 54 -6.79 -34.86 14.13
N ARG A 55 -5.52 -34.53 13.91
CA ARG A 55 -4.90 -33.29 14.39
C ARG A 55 -4.31 -32.42 13.28
N ALA A 56 -4.25 -32.92 12.05
CA ALA A 56 -3.58 -32.25 10.94
C ALA A 56 -4.46 -32.17 9.71
N GLN A 57 -4.44 -31.03 9.06
CA GLN A 57 -5.16 -30.72 7.83
C GLN A 57 -4.23 -30.04 6.83
N LEU A 58 -4.32 -30.46 5.58
CA LEU A 58 -3.79 -29.70 4.46
C LEU A 58 -4.83 -28.69 4.01
N LEU A 59 -4.37 -27.53 3.61
CA LEU A 59 -5.21 -26.44 3.12
C LEU A 59 -4.76 -26.09 1.70
N LEU A 60 -5.71 -25.79 0.85
CA LEU A 60 -5.47 -25.17 -0.44
C LEU A 60 -6.30 -23.89 -0.48
N ASN A 61 -5.62 -22.75 -0.65
CA ASN A 61 -6.24 -21.45 -0.64
C ASN A 61 -6.15 -20.81 -2.01
N TYR A 62 -7.21 -20.14 -2.42
CA TYR A 62 -7.21 -19.23 -3.55
C TYR A 62 -7.97 -17.98 -3.17
N SER A 63 -7.40 -16.81 -3.48
CA SER A 63 -8.08 -15.55 -3.32
C SER A 63 -7.89 -14.67 -4.55
N LEU A 64 -8.96 -13.98 -4.90
CA LEU A 64 -9.02 -12.99 -5.96
C LEU A 64 -9.43 -11.68 -5.34
N SER A 65 -8.71 -10.59 -5.64
CA SER A 65 -9.13 -9.25 -5.27
C SER A 65 -8.95 -8.28 -6.43
N TYR A 66 -9.89 -7.38 -6.58
CA TYR A 66 -9.85 -6.30 -7.54
C TYR A 66 -10.12 -4.98 -6.83
N ASN A 67 -9.17 -4.05 -6.95
CA ASN A 67 -9.29 -2.71 -6.42
C ASN A 67 -9.28 -1.73 -7.58
N TYR A 68 -10.32 -0.93 -7.71
CA TYR A 68 -10.43 0.15 -8.67
C TYR A 68 -10.40 1.49 -7.94
N SER A 69 -9.65 2.43 -8.46
CA SER A 69 -9.58 3.80 -7.97
C SER A 69 -9.60 4.78 -9.14
N ASP A 70 -10.46 5.75 -9.05
CA ASP A 70 -10.57 6.89 -9.94
C ASP A 70 -10.23 8.15 -9.16
N ARG A 71 -9.36 9.00 -9.73
CA ARG A 71 -8.90 10.23 -9.09
C ARG A 71 -8.93 11.37 -10.09
N ASP A 72 -9.58 12.45 -9.71
CA ASP A 72 -9.69 13.68 -10.48
C ASP A 72 -9.18 14.83 -9.60
N LYS A 73 -8.05 15.41 -10.00
CA LYS A 73 -7.48 16.61 -9.40
C LYS A 73 -7.61 17.75 -10.37
N ARG A 74 -8.33 18.78 -9.99
CA ARG A 74 -8.50 20.01 -10.78
C ARG A 74 -7.95 21.19 -10.00
N SER A 75 -7.09 21.96 -10.65
CA SER A 75 -6.46 23.13 -10.07
C SER A 75 -6.91 24.36 -10.81
N TYR A 76 -7.23 25.41 -10.07
CA TYR A 76 -7.68 26.70 -10.61
C TYR A 76 -6.88 27.82 -9.96
N GLU A 77 -6.56 28.85 -10.73
CA GLU A 77 -5.94 30.07 -10.25
C GLU A 77 -6.99 31.04 -9.76
N LEU A 78 -6.79 31.58 -8.57
CA LEU A 78 -7.67 32.56 -7.97
C LEU A 78 -7.19 34.00 -8.26
N PRO A 79 -8.08 35.00 -8.30
CA PRO A 79 -9.52 34.93 -7.99
C PRO A 79 -10.42 34.54 -9.17
N ASP A 80 -9.90 34.47 -10.39
CA ASP A 80 -10.70 34.34 -11.61
C ASP A 80 -11.15 32.90 -11.89
N TYR A 81 -10.76 31.93 -11.04
CA TYR A 81 -11.02 30.50 -11.26
C TYR A 81 -10.55 29.99 -12.62
N LEU A 82 -9.40 30.51 -13.09
CA LEU A 82 -8.81 30.06 -14.33
C LEU A 82 -8.28 28.62 -14.20
N PHE A 83 -8.76 27.71 -15.04
CA PHE A 83 -8.36 26.33 -15.01
C PHE A 83 -6.88 26.16 -15.40
N LEU A 84 -6.10 25.49 -14.53
CA LEU A 84 -4.69 25.23 -14.71
C LEU A 84 -4.46 23.81 -15.23
N ASP A 85 -4.36 23.67 -16.53
CA ASP A 85 -4.21 22.41 -17.27
C ASP A 85 -2.99 21.63 -16.78
N SER A 86 -1.84 22.29 -16.66
CA SER A 86 -0.56 21.71 -16.26
C SER A 86 -0.52 21.21 -14.80
N LEU A 87 -1.44 21.71 -13.96
CA LEU A 87 -1.51 21.35 -12.54
C LEU A 87 -2.69 20.42 -12.22
N SER A 88 -3.46 20.06 -13.23
CA SER A 88 -4.63 19.19 -13.14
C SER A 88 -4.30 17.80 -13.68
N ASN A 89 -4.83 16.76 -13.05
CA ASN A 89 -4.56 15.39 -13.43
C ASN A 89 -5.76 14.49 -13.11
N THR A 90 -6.21 13.74 -14.10
CA THR A 90 -7.26 12.72 -13.91
C THR A 90 -6.71 11.38 -14.34
N TYR A 91 -6.78 10.40 -13.47
CA TYR A 91 -6.35 9.05 -13.78
C TYR A 91 -7.19 7.99 -13.05
N ASN A 92 -7.34 6.86 -13.71
CA ASN A 92 -7.90 5.67 -13.11
C ASN A 92 -6.86 4.57 -12.96
N SER A 93 -7.08 3.68 -12.02
CA SER A 93 -6.21 2.53 -11.78
C SER A 93 -7.00 1.32 -11.33
N GLY A 94 -6.60 0.17 -11.82
CA GLY A 94 -7.12 -1.13 -11.44
C GLY A 94 -6.01 -2.04 -10.93
N TYR A 95 -6.19 -2.65 -9.77
CA TYR A 95 -5.34 -3.70 -9.24
C TYR A 95 -6.09 -5.01 -9.19
N LEU A 96 -5.71 -5.96 -10.04
CA LEU A 96 -6.18 -7.33 -10.00
C LEU A 96 -5.11 -8.19 -9.35
N THR A 97 -5.46 -8.88 -8.26
CA THR A 97 -4.51 -9.72 -7.53
C THR A 97 -5.07 -11.14 -7.39
N HIS A 98 -4.33 -12.09 -7.90
CA HIS A 98 -4.52 -13.52 -7.70
C HIS A 98 -3.54 -14.00 -6.64
N ARG A 99 -4.01 -14.81 -5.71
CA ARG A 99 -3.17 -15.46 -4.71
C ARG A 99 -3.62 -16.89 -4.52
N ALA A 100 -2.68 -17.82 -4.66
CA ALA A 100 -2.94 -19.24 -4.50
C ALA A 100 -1.77 -19.93 -3.79
N GLY A 101 -2.08 -20.88 -2.92
CA GLY A 101 -1.02 -21.65 -2.26
C GLY A 101 -1.52 -22.69 -1.28
N PRO A 102 -0.62 -23.62 -0.93
CA PRO A 102 -0.86 -24.62 0.09
C PRO A 102 -0.76 -24.02 1.50
N GLY A 103 -1.44 -24.65 2.40
CA GLY A 103 -1.35 -24.38 3.83
C GLY A 103 -1.39 -25.66 4.63
N PHE A 104 -1.03 -25.55 5.88
CA PHE A 104 -1.05 -26.63 6.82
C PHE A 104 -1.61 -26.14 8.16
N ARG A 105 -2.48 -26.92 8.76
CA ARG A 105 -3.03 -26.68 10.08
C ARG A 105 -2.80 -27.90 10.95
N TYR A 106 -2.24 -27.67 12.13
CA TYR A 106 -2.11 -28.66 13.17
C TYR A 106 -2.78 -28.17 14.44
N ARG A 107 -3.53 -29.03 15.11
CA ARG A 107 -4.21 -28.70 16.36
C ARG A 107 -4.11 -29.85 17.34
N SER A 108 -3.64 -29.56 18.54
CA SER A 108 -3.64 -30.43 19.68
C SER A 108 -4.15 -29.69 20.92
N GLU A 109 -4.22 -30.37 22.06
CA GLU A 109 -4.61 -29.73 23.33
C GLU A 109 -3.68 -28.58 23.74
N LYS A 110 -2.37 -28.72 23.42
CA LYS A 110 -1.33 -27.75 23.81
C LYS A 110 -0.90 -26.83 22.69
N ALA A 111 -1.10 -27.20 21.44
CA ALA A 111 -0.56 -26.46 20.30
C ALA A 111 -1.60 -26.28 19.20
N MET A 112 -1.64 -25.07 18.66
CA MET A 112 -2.26 -24.78 17.38
C MET A 112 -1.20 -24.14 16.49
N PHE A 113 -0.95 -24.76 15.34
CA PHE A 113 -0.05 -24.24 14.33
C PHE A 113 -0.79 -24.13 13.00
N VAL A 114 -0.69 -22.98 12.35
CA VAL A 114 -1.25 -22.74 11.02
C VAL A 114 -0.20 -22.04 10.19
N THR A 115 0.03 -22.54 8.99
CA THR A 115 0.93 -21.90 8.04
C THR A 115 0.37 -21.97 6.63
N ASN A 116 0.69 -20.98 5.81
CA ASN A 116 0.46 -21.00 4.36
C ASN A 116 1.57 -20.24 3.65
N ILE A 117 1.84 -20.70 2.43
CA ILE A 117 2.75 -20.05 1.50
C ILE A 117 1.97 -19.90 0.20
N ASP A 118 1.74 -18.65 -0.19
CA ASP A 118 0.92 -18.33 -1.35
C ASP A 118 1.80 -17.64 -2.42
N TYR A 119 1.67 -18.09 -3.66
CA TYR A 119 2.12 -17.32 -4.82
C TYR A 119 1.09 -16.24 -5.12
N GLN A 120 1.57 -15.01 -5.26
CA GLN A 120 0.76 -13.84 -5.57
C GLN A 120 1.19 -13.26 -6.91
N HIS A 121 0.24 -13.14 -7.82
CA HIS A 121 0.37 -12.38 -9.05
C HIS A 121 -0.56 -11.17 -8.99
N ALA A 122 0.00 -9.97 -9.13
CA ALA A 122 -0.75 -8.73 -9.12
C ALA A 122 -0.53 -7.97 -10.43
N THR A 123 -1.61 -7.58 -11.10
CA THR A 123 -1.57 -6.76 -12.31
C THR A 123 -2.12 -5.39 -11.99
N LEU A 124 -1.32 -4.37 -12.21
CA LEU A 124 -1.73 -2.97 -12.19
C LEU A 124 -2.05 -2.53 -13.61
N THR A 125 -3.20 -1.93 -13.81
CA THR A 125 -3.55 -1.16 -14.99
C THR A 125 -3.82 0.27 -14.60
N GLY A 126 -3.36 1.24 -15.38
CA GLY A 126 -3.57 2.66 -15.11
C GLY A 126 -3.71 3.43 -16.40
N ASP A 127 -4.75 4.24 -16.49
CA ASP A 127 -5.00 5.11 -17.62
C ASP A 127 -5.01 6.56 -17.15
N GLN A 128 -4.14 7.37 -17.72
CA GLN A 128 -4.22 8.82 -17.55
C GLN A 128 -5.25 9.37 -18.55
N VAL A 129 -6.30 9.98 -18.02
CA VAL A 129 -7.40 10.53 -18.81
C VAL A 129 -7.11 11.98 -19.17
N PHE A 130 -6.46 12.71 -18.25
CA PHE A 130 -6.13 14.11 -18.40
C PHE A 130 -4.75 14.42 -17.76
N PRO A 131 -3.89 15.26 -18.37
CA PRO A 131 -4.06 15.90 -19.68
C PRO A 131 -3.94 14.92 -20.86
N THR A 132 -4.72 15.13 -21.90
CA THR A 132 -4.79 14.23 -23.08
C THR A 132 -3.49 14.16 -23.88
N VAL A 133 -2.62 15.17 -23.76
CA VAL A 133 -1.32 15.22 -24.45
C VAL A 133 -0.34 14.18 -23.92
N SER A 134 -0.50 13.78 -22.68
CA SER A 134 0.36 12.79 -22.01
C SER A 134 -0.37 11.47 -21.74
N ARG A 135 -1.36 11.12 -22.55
CA ARG A 135 -2.13 9.90 -22.35
C ARG A 135 -1.22 8.67 -22.28
N SER A 136 -1.07 8.13 -21.12
CA SER A 136 -0.23 6.98 -20.85
C SER A 136 -1.08 5.84 -20.31
N ASN A 137 -1.22 4.79 -21.10
CA ASN A 137 -1.78 3.54 -20.64
C ASN A 137 -0.63 2.72 -20.05
N MET A 138 -0.75 2.37 -18.80
CA MET A 138 0.27 1.64 -18.07
C MET A 138 -0.27 0.29 -17.64
N SER A 139 0.56 -0.74 -17.85
CA SER A 139 0.30 -2.07 -17.30
C SER A 139 1.59 -2.60 -16.70
N ALA A 140 1.54 -3.05 -15.45
CA ALA A 140 2.65 -3.64 -14.74
C ALA A 140 2.22 -4.90 -13.99
N GLY A 141 2.99 -5.97 -14.12
CA GLY A 141 2.79 -7.25 -13.42
C GLY A 141 3.81 -7.44 -12.31
N PHE A 142 3.39 -7.98 -11.18
CA PHE A 142 4.25 -8.22 -10.02
C PHE A 142 4.00 -9.61 -9.46
N ASP A 143 5.09 -10.38 -9.31
CA ASP A 143 5.08 -11.73 -8.79
C ASP A 143 5.79 -11.79 -7.45
N ASN A 144 5.15 -12.38 -6.44
CA ASN A 144 5.69 -12.46 -5.09
C ASN A 144 5.27 -13.77 -4.42
N LEU A 145 6.11 -14.25 -3.50
CA LEU A 145 5.73 -15.30 -2.56
C LEU A 145 5.39 -14.65 -1.23
N VAL A 146 4.19 -14.85 -0.72
CA VAL A 146 3.76 -14.34 0.58
C VAL A 146 3.47 -15.51 1.51
N TYR A 147 3.81 -15.34 2.78
CA TYR A 147 3.66 -16.41 3.76
C TYR A 147 3.02 -15.89 5.04
N MET A 148 2.39 -16.81 5.75
CA MET A 148 1.91 -16.62 7.10
C MET A 148 2.19 -17.89 7.92
N ALA A 149 2.67 -17.71 9.14
CA ALA A 149 2.76 -18.77 10.14
C ALA A 149 2.26 -18.24 11.50
N MET A 150 1.42 -18.99 12.15
CA MET A 150 0.91 -18.70 13.47
C MET A 150 1.08 -19.93 14.36
N LEU A 151 1.68 -19.72 15.52
CA LEU A 151 1.83 -20.72 16.57
C LEU A 151 1.17 -20.18 17.84
N ASP A 152 0.26 -20.95 18.41
CA ASP A 152 -0.26 -20.76 19.76
C ASP A 152 0.11 -22.02 20.56
N TYR A 153 1.01 -21.86 21.53
CA TYR A 153 1.52 -22.97 22.31
C TYR A 153 1.27 -22.75 23.81
N LYS A 154 0.65 -23.71 24.47
CA LYS A 154 0.36 -23.72 25.89
C LYS A 154 1.37 -24.63 26.61
N PHE A 155 2.34 -24.05 27.28
CA PHE A 155 3.26 -24.80 28.14
C PHE A 155 2.52 -25.41 29.31
N SER A 156 1.57 -24.66 29.88
CA SER A 156 0.68 -25.08 30.97
C SER A 156 -0.67 -24.35 30.85
N ARG A 157 -1.58 -24.60 31.80
CA ARG A 157 -2.86 -23.85 31.85
C ARG A 157 -2.66 -22.35 32.11
N THR A 158 -1.50 -21.97 32.63
CA THR A 158 -1.18 -20.61 33.04
C THR A 158 -0.11 -19.96 32.17
N ASN A 159 0.58 -20.73 31.31
CA ASN A 159 1.69 -20.25 30.50
C ASN A 159 1.41 -20.52 29.02
N SER A 160 1.47 -19.48 28.20
CA SER A 160 1.27 -19.61 26.76
C SER A 160 2.20 -18.68 25.97
N LEU A 161 2.56 -19.14 24.79
CA LEU A 161 3.29 -18.39 23.77
C LEU A 161 2.43 -18.31 22.51
N ARG A 162 2.20 -17.11 22.01
CA ARG A 162 1.60 -16.87 20.71
C ARG A 162 2.60 -16.16 19.83
N THR A 163 2.83 -16.72 18.66
CA THR A 163 3.73 -16.13 17.65
C THR A 163 3.00 -16.05 16.33
N MET A 164 3.14 -14.93 15.65
CA MET A 164 2.67 -14.72 14.29
C MET A 164 3.79 -14.12 13.46
N LEU A 165 4.11 -14.81 12.38
CA LEU A 165 5.01 -14.34 11.33
C LEU A 165 4.20 -14.23 10.05
N ARG A 166 4.25 -13.10 9.37
CA ARG A 166 3.58 -12.92 8.08
C ARG A 166 4.35 -11.99 7.17
N SER A 167 4.16 -12.19 5.88
CA SER A 167 4.58 -11.23 4.87
C SER A 167 3.40 -10.74 4.05
N TYR A 168 3.54 -9.55 3.49
CA TYR A 168 2.61 -8.98 2.54
C TYR A 168 3.33 -7.95 1.65
N THR A 169 2.76 -7.67 0.49
CA THR A 169 3.29 -6.67 -0.44
C THR A 169 2.42 -5.42 -0.43
N SER A 170 3.07 -4.26 -0.56
CA SER A 170 2.42 -2.98 -0.86
C SER A 170 2.86 -2.57 -2.25
N ASN A 171 1.92 -2.50 -3.17
CA ASN A 171 2.22 -2.19 -4.56
C ASN A 171 2.45 -0.69 -4.75
N PRO A 172 3.33 -0.27 -5.68
CA PRO A 172 3.47 1.13 -6.05
C PRO A 172 2.16 1.67 -6.64
N SER A 173 1.92 2.95 -6.46
CA SER A 173 0.78 3.64 -7.09
C SER A 173 1.07 3.92 -8.57
N VAL A 174 0.01 4.21 -9.33
CA VAL A 174 0.15 4.63 -10.75
C VAL A 174 1.05 5.86 -10.86
N SER A 175 0.85 6.87 -10.02
CA SER A 175 1.67 8.09 -10.03
C SER A 175 3.15 7.85 -9.72
N GLN A 176 3.46 6.83 -8.91
CA GLN A 176 4.85 6.44 -8.63
C GLN A 176 5.52 5.71 -9.80
N LEU A 177 4.74 5.06 -10.64
CA LEU A 177 5.23 4.29 -11.78
C LEU A 177 5.19 5.07 -13.10
N GLN A 178 4.39 6.13 -13.20
CA GLN A 178 4.31 6.96 -14.39
C GLN A 178 5.58 7.77 -14.57
N ASP A 179 6.24 7.62 -15.71
CA ASP A 179 7.40 8.41 -16.15
C ASP A 179 6.93 9.75 -16.74
N VAL A 180 6.15 10.49 -15.96
CA VAL A 180 5.59 11.80 -16.33
C VAL A 180 5.98 12.80 -15.25
N LEU A 181 6.46 13.96 -15.69
CA LEU A 181 6.79 15.07 -14.79
C LEU A 181 5.50 15.65 -14.18
N ASP A 182 5.41 15.61 -12.86
CA ASP A 182 4.42 16.35 -12.09
C ASP A 182 5.00 17.70 -11.71
N VAL A 183 4.55 18.74 -12.40
CA VAL A 183 4.94 20.15 -12.20
C VAL A 183 3.94 20.90 -11.32
N SER A 184 3.05 20.21 -10.65
CA SER A 184 2.03 20.80 -9.77
C SER A 184 2.60 21.63 -8.62
N ASN A 185 3.89 21.45 -8.32
CA ASN A 185 4.66 22.33 -7.47
C ASN A 185 5.92 22.78 -8.22
N PRO A 186 6.00 24.03 -8.67
CA PRO A 186 7.16 24.53 -9.43
C PRO A 186 8.50 24.43 -8.70
N LEU A 187 8.47 24.39 -7.36
CA LEU A 187 9.67 24.25 -6.54
C LEU A 187 10.10 22.79 -6.36
N PHE A 188 9.21 21.84 -6.60
CA PHE A 188 9.47 20.41 -6.45
C PHE A 188 8.80 19.65 -7.60
N VAL A 189 9.51 19.55 -8.69
CA VAL A 189 9.10 18.71 -9.81
C VAL A 189 9.33 17.26 -9.42
N SER A 190 8.32 16.41 -9.59
CA SER A 190 8.44 14.99 -9.30
C SER A 190 8.18 14.14 -10.56
N GLN A 191 8.86 13.01 -10.64
CA GLN A 191 8.75 12.05 -11.74
C GLN A 191 8.63 10.65 -11.15
N GLY A 192 7.74 9.85 -11.67
CA GLY A 192 7.61 8.46 -11.28
C GLY A 192 8.73 7.60 -11.89
N ASN A 193 8.86 6.40 -11.37
CA ASN A 193 9.84 5.43 -11.86
C ASN A 193 9.14 4.10 -12.23
N PRO A 194 9.05 3.76 -13.53
CA PRO A 194 8.38 2.53 -13.98
C PRO A 194 9.08 1.24 -13.53
N SER A 195 10.35 1.32 -13.07
CA SER A 195 11.12 0.18 -12.58
C SER A 195 10.84 -0.17 -11.11
N LEU A 196 9.96 0.55 -10.43
CA LEU A 196 9.64 0.28 -9.03
C LEU A 196 9.01 -1.11 -8.88
N ARG A 197 9.42 -1.77 -7.80
CA ARG A 197 8.87 -3.06 -7.37
C ARG A 197 8.02 -2.88 -6.12
N PRO A 198 7.07 -3.78 -5.86
CA PRO A 198 6.32 -3.75 -4.63
C PRO A 198 7.21 -3.78 -3.39
N VAL A 199 6.86 -3.00 -2.39
CA VAL A 199 7.48 -3.07 -1.07
C VAL A 199 7.08 -4.39 -0.43
N TYR A 200 8.05 -5.18 -0.02
CA TYR A 200 7.82 -6.46 0.63
C TYR A 200 8.01 -6.32 2.14
N ASN A 201 6.94 -6.52 2.87
CA ASN A 201 6.89 -6.32 4.31
C ASN A 201 6.89 -7.68 5.03
N HIS A 202 7.70 -7.79 6.08
CA HIS A 202 7.76 -8.93 6.98
C HIS A 202 7.41 -8.46 8.38
N MET A 203 6.50 -9.15 9.03
CA MET A 203 6.05 -8.83 10.39
C MET A 203 6.22 -10.04 11.30
N LEU A 204 6.83 -9.83 12.44
CA LEU A 204 6.90 -10.77 13.56
C LEU A 204 6.15 -10.19 14.74
N HIS A 205 5.25 -10.96 15.30
CA HIS A 205 4.60 -10.65 16.58
C HIS A 205 4.74 -11.86 17.49
N LEU A 206 5.30 -11.65 18.68
CA LEU A 206 5.45 -12.67 19.72
C LEU A 206 4.83 -12.13 21.00
N ARG A 207 4.03 -12.97 21.66
CA ARG A 207 3.42 -12.68 22.94
C ARG A 207 3.56 -13.88 23.87
N TYR A 208 4.28 -13.69 24.96
CA TYR A 208 4.33 -14.64 26.07
C TYR A 208 3.42 -14.16 27.18
N THR A 209 2.64 -15.06 27.76
CA THR A 209 1.75 -14.78 28.88
C THR A 209 1.97 -15.83 29.97
N ASN A 210 2.17 -15.36 31.19
CA ASN A 210 2.24 -16.19 32.41
C ASN A 210 1.25 -15.63 33.42
N THR A 211 0.32 -16.45 33.90
CA THR A 211 -0.70 -16.05 34.85
C THR A 211 -0.60 -16.92 36.12
N ASN A 212 -0.37 -16.31 37.26
CA ASN A 212 -0.47 -16.97 38.53
C ASN A 212 -1.83 -16.68 39.19
N VAL A 213 -2.74 -17.62 39.05
CA VAL A 213 -4.13 -17.46 39.48
C VAL A 213 -4.21 -17.30 41.02
N THR A 214 -3.39 -18.04 41.74
CA THR A 214 -3.40 -18.03 43.23
C THR A 214 -2.99 -16.66 43.79
N LYS A 215 -2.07 -15.98 43.13
CA LYS A 215 -1.57 -14.67 43.55
C LYS A 215 -2.22 -13.51 42.80
N GLY A 216 -3.17 -13.78 41.89
CA GLY A 216 -3.82 -12.78 41.07
C GLY A 216 -2.85 -11.98 40.16
N ARG A 217 -1.72 -12.58 39.75
CA ARG A 217 -0.67 -11.88 38.96
C ARG A 217 -0.59 -12.40 37.56
N THR A 218 -0.50 -11.48 36.61
CA THR A 218 -0.27 -11.82 35.19
C THR A 218 0.97 -11.06 34.70
N PHE A 219 1.89 -11.79 34.08
CA PHE A 219 3.04 -11.25 33.35
C PHE A 219 2.82 -11.43 31.85
N VAL A 220 2.99 -10.37 31.07
CA VAL A 220 2.90 -10.39 29.62
C VAL A 220 4.15 -9.75 29.04
N ALA A 221 4.85 -10.48 28.17
CA ALA A 221 5.94 -9.95 27.37
C ALA A 221 5.53 -9.98 25.89
N MET A 222 5.81 -8.89 25.16
CA MET A 222 5.49 -8.76 23.76
C MET A 222 6.72 -8.27 23.00
N LEU A 223 6.92 -8.85 21.79
CA LEU A 223 7.95 -8.43 20.85
C LEU A 223 7.30 -8.21 19.49
N TRP A 224 7.58 -7.07 18.89
CA TRP A 224 7.21 -6.76 17.51
C TRP A 224 8.47 -6.53 16.68
N GLY A 225 8.51 -7.16 15.53
CA GLY A 225 9.55 -6.95 14.52
C GLY A 225 8.89 -6.59 13.19
N ASN A 226 9.50 -5.66 12.47
CA ASN A 226 9.09 -5.30 11.12
C ASN A 226 10.34 -5.08 10.26
N ALA A 227 10.39 -5.76 9.11
CA ALA A 227 11.44 -5.60 8.11
C ALA A 227 10.80 -5.31 6.75
N ARG A 228 11.45 -4.47 5.95
CA ARG A 228 10.96 -4.09 4.61
C ARG A 228 12.07 -4.26 3.60
N SER A 229 11.73 -4.85 2.44
CA SER A 229 12.58 -4.90 1.26
C SER A 229 11.94 -4.08 0.14
N ASN A 230 12.74 -3.55 -0.79
CA ASN A 230 12.29 -2.70 -1.90
C ASN A 230 11.53 -1.45 -1.41
N TYR A 231 12.03 -0.81 -0.36
CA TYR A 231 11.39 0.39 0.18
C TYR A 231 11.38 1.51 -0.88
N ILE A 232 10.20 2.06 -1.15
CA ILE A 232 10.01 3.16 -2.09
C ILE A 232 10.18 4.46 -1.30
N ALA A 233 11.15 5.28 -1.72
CA ALA A 233 11.41 6.61 -1.17
C ALA A 233 11.60 7.60 -2.31
N ASN A 234 11.37 8.88 -2.04
CA ASN A 234 11.68 9.95 -2.97
C ASN A 234 13.18 10.27 -2.89
N SER A 235 13.82 10.34 -4.05
CA SER A 235 15.15 10.93 -4.22
C SER A 235 14.97 12.40 -4.59
N ILE A 236 15.69 13.29 -3.92
CA ILE A 236 15.69 14.72 -4.24
C ILE A 236 17.02 15.02 -4.90
N GLU A 237 16.97 15.37 -6.18
CA GLU A 237 18.11 15.87 -6.93
C GLU A 237 18.00 17.39 -7.02
N ARG A 238 19.07 18.08 -6.72
CA ARG A 238 19.15 19.52 -6.91
C ARG A 238 19.50 19.75 -8.38
N ALA A 239 18.65 20.49 -9.10
CA ALA A 239 19.04 20.95 -10.41
C ALA A 239 20.19 21.96 -10.22
N ASP A 240 21.37 21.63 -10.67
CA ASP A 240 22.46 22.60 -10.83
C ASP A 240 22.03 23.53 -11.96
N CYS A 241 21.63 24.75 -11.60
CA CYS A 241 21.46 25.80 -12.60
C CYS A 241 22.86 26.18 -13.09
N PRO A 242 23.28 25.88 -14.31
CA PRO A 242 24.53 26.35 -14.86
C PRO A 242 24.49 27.89 -15.00
N GLY A 243 25.15 28.60 -14.14
CA GLY A 243 25.25 30.07 -14.25
C GLY A 243 25.41 30.86 -12.97
N TYR A 244 25.52 30.23 -11.82
CA TYR A 244 25.84 30.94 -10.54
C TYR A 244 27.15 30.40 -9.95
N GLU A 245 28.28 30.91 -10.45
CA GLU A 245 29.52 31.05 -9.71
C GLU A 245 29.67 32.51 -9.27
#